data_bb34499a4dc41b44f4e0c853f68c6972
#
_entry.id   bb34499a4dc41b44f4e0c853f68c6972
#
_cell.length_a   1.000
_cell.length_b   1.000
_cell.length_c   1.000
_cell.angle_alpha   90.00
_cell.angle_beta   90.00
_cell.angle_gamma   90.00
#
_symmetry.space_group_name_H-M   'P 1'
#
loop_
_entity.id
_entity.type
_entity.pdbx_description
1 polymer ?
#
loop_
_entity_poly.entity_id
_entity_poly.type
_entity_poly.pdbx_seq_one_letter_code
_entity_poly.pdbx_strand_id
1 'polypeptide(L)'
;MIRPLPVLLPPLPDELLSSWLGRHATFYRVSGGRLLRHCGVDAGSMRSIDLALSAHDQRQIARTFRTASQALRRMTQSRGRRRPAGLIATDRPMQVCRRCVIRHDATPETRGARLRSWMEGWRVSCPVCGARLDDCRPMNMLNRASPADPLLARVAEHAAEGEMILEEAVRRNPQDGSAITLMRSLLLPRAHPWQASPTADIPRLLNVVITGFDDFLRDTSPGFRRPGTLLLPMSVRIPVLAGVARVVRRPSHWTERLLPAVGDSARPALAGCLRALGES
;
A
#
# COMPACT_ATOMS: atom_id res chain seq x y z
N MET A 1 32.00 -17.85 14.30
CA MET A 1 31.38 -18.72 13.28
C MET A 1 29.87 -18.73 13.53
N ILE A 2 29.03 -18.35 12.56
CA ILE A 2 27.58 -18.36 12.68
C ILE A 2 27.07 -19.80 12.60
N ARG A 3 26.32 -20.25 13.60
CA ARG A 3 25.74 -21.60 13.62
C ARG A 3 24.33 -21.57 13.05
N PRO A 4 23.97 -22.48 12.13
CA PRO A 4 22.59 -22.61 11.67
C PRO A 4 21.62 -22.95 12.81
N LEU A 5 20.37 -22.49 12.68
CA LEU A 5 19.31 -22.84 13.64
C LEU A 5 18.91 -24.32 13.48
N PRO A 6 18.68 -25.04 14.60
CA PRO A 6 18.31 -26.46 14.57
C PRO A 6 16.89 -26.69 14.01
N VAL A 7 15.93 -25.80 14.31
CA VAL A 7 14.54 -25.89 13.87
C VAL A 7 14.19 -24.66 13.05
N LEU A 8 13.55 -24.87 11.89
CA LEU A 8 13.12 -23.81 11.00
C LEU A 8 11.61 -23.84 10.82
N LEU A 9 10.95 -22.73 11.10
CA LEU A 9 9.54 -22.51 10.78
C LEU A 9 9.41 -22.17 9.31
N PRO A 10 8.49 -22.78 8.55
CA PRO A 10 8.28 -22.40 7.17
C PRO A 10 7.76 -20.95 7.06
N PRO A 11 8.20 -20.19 6.05
CA PRO A 11 7.59 -18.88 5.77
C PRO A 11 6.15 -19.06 5.26
N LEU A 12 5.27 -18.16 5.66
CA LEU A 12 3.90 -18.12 5.15
C LEU A 12 3.85 -17.38 3.81
N PRO A 13 2.84 -17.66 2.97
CA PRO A 13 2.62 -16.88 1.76
C PRO A 13 2.50 -15.37 2.07
N ASP A 14 3.23 -14.56 1.31
CA ASP A 14 3.28 -13.09 1.46
C ASP A 14 3.78 -12.58 2.83
N GLU A 15 4.42 -13.41 3.64
CA GLU A 15 4.91 -13.01 4.96
C GLU A 15 6.07 -12.02 4.86
N LEU A 16 6.08 -11.01 5.76
CA LEU A 16 7.22 -10.09 5.94
C LEU A 16 8.41 -10.82 6.56
N LEU A 17 9.62 -10.46 6.14
CA LEU A 17 10.86 -11.03 6.69
C LEU A 17 10.97 -10.78 8.19
N SER A 18 10.67 -9.57 8.67
CA SER A 18 10.66 -9.25 10.09
C SER A 18 9.64 -10.09 10.87
N SER A 19 8.50 -10.41 10.26
CA SER A 19 7.47 -11.26 10.85
C SER A 19 7.98 -12.69 11.00
N TRP A 20 8.53 -13.27 9.94
CA TRP A 20 9.08 -14.61 9.95
C TRP A 20 10.21 -14.78 10.97
N LEU A 21 11.15 -13.84 11.02
CA LEU A 21 12.20 -13.81 12.03
C LEU A 21 11.62 -13.62 13.45
N GLY A 22 10.58 -12.79 13.58
CA GLY A 22 9.87 -12.60 14.85
C GLY A 22 9.24 -13.88 15.38
N ARG A 23 8.63 -14.70 14.51
CA ARG A 23 8.09 -16.04 14.89
C ARG A 23 9.21 -16.98 15.39
N HIS A 24 10.38 -16.98 14.73
CA HIS A 24 11.52 -17.74 15.21
C HIS A 24 12.04 -17.22 16.56
N ALA A 25 12.11 -15.90 16.74
CA ALA A 25 12.52 -15.32 18.02
C ALA A 25 11.57 -15.77 19.16
N THR A 26 10.26 -15.75 18.90
CA THR A 26 9.26 -16.27 19.84
C THR A 26 9.42 -17.77 20.11
N PHE A 27 9.59 -18.57 19.05
CA PHE A 27 9.82 -20.02 19.14
C PHE A 27 11.03 -20.36 20.00
N TYR A 28 12.15 -19.66 19.78
CA TYR A 28 13.39 -19.85 20.55
C TYR A 28 13.40 -19.08 21.89
N ARG A 29 12.32 -18.38 22.24
CA ARG A 29 12.20 -17.57 23.47
C ARG A 29 13.33 -16.55 23.62
N VAL A 30 13.71 -15.91 22.53
CA VAL A 30 14.72 -14.84 22.51
C VAL A 30 14.14 -13.54 21.96
N SER A 31 14.78 -12.41 22.25
CA SER A 31 14.38 -11.16 21.60
C SER A 31 14.78 -11.15 20.12
N GLY A 32 14.03 -10.41 19.28
CA GLY A 32 14.36 -10.25 17.86
C GLY A 32 15.78 -9.72 17.63
N GLY A 33 16.21 -8.76 18.45
CA GLY A 33 17.58 -8.23 18.39
C GLY A 33 18.66 -9.29 18.72
N ARG A 34 18.36 -10.20 19.65
CA ARG A 34 19.27 -11.32 19.95
C ARG A 34 19.36 -12.29 18.77
N LEU A 35 18.24 -12.58 18.13
CA LEU A 35 18.20 -13.43 16.93
C LEU A 35 19.00 -12.79 15.78
N LEU A 36 18.83 -11.49 15.53
CA LEU A 36 19.57 -10.78 14.49
C LEU A 36 21.09 -10.80 14.76
N ARG A 37 21.51 -10.56 15.98
CA ARG A 37 22.93 -10.68 16.38
C ARG A 37 23.46 -12.10 16.19
N HIS A 38 22.67 -13.14 16.48
CA HIS A 38 23.03 -14.52 16.18
C HIS A 38 23.23 -14.74 14.68
N CYS A 39 22.48 -14.07 13.84
CA CYS A 39 22.67 -14.07 12.39
C CYS A 39 23.89 -13.23 11.93
N GLY A 40 24.55 -12.51 12.82
CA GLY A 40 25.62 -11.58 12.43
C GLY A 40 25.08 -10.32 11.73
N VAL A 41 23.84 -9.93 12.02
CA VAL A 41 23.17 -8.76 11.46
C VAL A 41 23.05 -7.68 12.52
N ASP A 42 23.66 -6.54 12.25
CA ASP A 42 23.57 -5.35 13.09
C ASP A 42 22.52 -4.39 12.50
N ALA A 43 21.28 -4.79 12.61
CA ALA A 43 20.16 -3.94 12.21
C ALA A 43 19.61 -3.22 13.43
N GLY A 44 19.38 -1.90 13.30
CA GLY A 44 18.82 -1.07 14.37
C GLY A 44 17.43 -1.54 14.84
N SER A 45 16.69 -2.27 14.00
CA SER A 45 15.43 -2.92 14.35
C SER A 45 15.12 -4.10 13.42
N MET A 46 14.32 -5.05 13.91
CA MET A 46 13.77 -6.13 13.07
C MET A 46 13.07 -5.59 11.82
N ARG A 47 12.52 -4.40 11.91
CA ARG A 47 11.74 -3.81 10.84
C ARG A 47 12.57 -3.13 9.78
N SER A 48 13.74 -2.64 10.11
CA SER A 48 14.64 -2.03 9.12
C SER A 48 15.01 -3.01 8.00
N ILE A 49 15.06 -4.31 8.29
CA ILE A 49 15.36 -5.34 7.29
C ILE A 49 14.26 -5.52 6.24
N ASP A 50 12.99 -5.25 6.57
CA ASP A 50 11.91 -5.28 5.57
C ASP A 50 12.08 -4.19 4.52
N LEU A 51 12.67 -3.12 4.94
CA LEU A 51 12.79 -1.91 4.17
C LEU A 51 14.15 -1.79 3.45
N ALA A 52 15.22 -2.23 4.05
CA ALA A 52 16.59 -2.07 3.57
C ALA A 52 17.46 -3.27 3.96
N LEU A 53 17.19 -4.43 3.36
CA LEU A 53 18.02 -5.62 3.55
C LEU A 53 19.30 -5.48 2.70
N SER A 54 20.45 -5.32 3.35
CA SER A 54 21.74 -5.30 2.66
C SER A 54 22.06 -6.67 2.08
N ALA A 55 22.90 -6.70 1.03
CA ALA A 55 23.36 -7.98 0.46
C ALA A 55 24.19 -8.79 1.47
N HIS A 56 24.87 -8.13 2.40
CA HIS A 56 25.58 -8.77 3.48
C HIS A 56 24.62 -9.46 4.45
N ASP A 57 23.66 -8.70 5.01
CA ASP A 57 22.67 -9.22 5.95
C ASP A 57 21.84 -10.34 5.35
N GLN A 58 21.46 -10.20 4.08
CA GLN A 58 20.77 -11.24 3.33
C GLN A 58 21.55 -12.55 3.31
N ARG A 59 22.86 -12.50 3.04
CA ARG A 59 23.70 -13.71 3.05
C ARG A 59 23.82 -14.32 4.44
N GLN A 60 23.94 -13.49 5.48
CA GLN A 60 24.06 -13.96 6.86
C GLN A 60 22.78 -14.66 7.32
N ILE A 61 21.62 -14.04 7.08
CA ILE A 61 20.31 -14.63 7.39
C ILE A 61 20.15 -15.94 6.59
N ALA A 62 20.45 -15.91 5.28
CA ALA A 62 20.33 -17.09 4.42
C ALA A 62 21.15 -18.28 4.93
N ARG A 63 22.38 -18.05 5.41
CA ARG A 63 23.23 -19.08 6.03
C ARG A 63 22.65 -19.63 7.32
N THR A 64 22.20 -18.73 8.23
CA THR A 64 21.63 -19.12 9.53
C THR A 64 20.36 -19.95 9.37
N PHE A 65 19.51 -19.59 8.41
CA PHE A 65 18.23 -20.22 8.15
C PHE A 65 18.26 -21.27 7.03
N ARG A 66 19.42 -21.59 6.47
CA ARG A 66 19.60 -22.58 5.38
C ARG A 66 18.59 -22.34 4.25
N THR A 67 18.37 -21.09 3.88
CA THR A 67 17.38 -20.70 2.87
C THR A 67 18.05 -19.95 1.71
N ALA A 68 17.39 -19.93 0.55
CA ALA A 68 17.88 -19.17 -0.59
C ALA A 68 17.78 -17.66 -0.35
N SER A 69 18.83 -16.91 -0.67
CA SER A 69 18.86 -15.45 -0.57
C SER A 69 17.69 -14.79 -1.33
N GLN A 70 17.32 -15.35 -2.50
CA GLN A 70 16.17 -14.84 -3.27
C GLN A 70 14.84 -14.98 -2.53
N ALA A 71 14.66 -16.06 -1.75
CA ALA A 71 13.43 -16.23 -0.94
C ALA A 71 13.30 -15.12 0.10
N LEU A 72 14.41 -14.74 0.77
CA LEU A 72 14.42 -13.64 1.72
C LEU A 72 14.05 -12.29 1.07
N ARG A 73 14.55 -12.01 -0.14
CA ARG A 73 14.18 -10.79 -0.87
C ARG A 73 12.68 -10.71 -1.16
N ARG A 74 12.04 -11.83 -1.48
CA ARG A 74 10.60 -11.87 -1.72
C ARG A 74 9.77 -11.53 -0.49
N MET A 75 10.34 -11.69 0.70
CA MET A 75 9.72 -11.37 1.98
C MET A 75 9.91 -9.90 2.40
N THR A 76 10.72 -9.13 1.68
CA THR A 76 10.95 -7.70 1.97
C THR A 76 10.08 -6.79 1.12
N GLN A 77 10.03 -5.52 1.48
CA GLN A 77 9.40 -4.45 0.68
C GLN A 77 10.33 -3.92 -0.42
N SER A 78 11.56 -4.40 -0.48
CA SER A 78 12.54 -4.00 -1.50
C SER A 78 12.26 -4.69 -2.83
N ARG A 79 11.34 -4.13 -3.61
CA ARG A 79 11.11 -4.52 -5.01
C ARG A 79 11.95 -3.60 -5.89
N GLY A 80 13.26 -3.88 -5.99
CA GLY A 80 14.19 -3.03 -6.77
C GLY A 80 14.88 -1.93 -5.95
N ARG A 81 15.60 -1.03 -6.66
CA ARG A 81 16.47 -0.02 -6.04
C ARG A 81 15.75 1.14 -5.37
N ARG A 82 14.48 1.41 -5.70
CA ARG A 82 13.71 2.51 -5.11
C ARG A 82 12.28 2.06 -4.81
N ARG A 83 11.72 2.59 -3.74
CA ARG A 83 10.35 2.33 -3.29
C ARG A 83 9.42 3.42 -3.80
N PRO A 84 8.16 3.10 -4.10
CA PRO A 84 7.17 4.14 -4.36
C PRO A 84 6.96 4.95 -3.07
N ALA A 85 7.50 6.18 -3.06
CA ALA A 85 7.42 7.06 -1.91
C ALA A 85 5.98 7.27 -1.45
N GLY A 86 5.72 7.10 -0.16
CA GLY A 86 4.42 7.33 0.45
C GLY A 86 3.36 6.25 0.23
N LEU A 87 3.67 5.15 -0.50
CA LEU A 87 2.74 4.03 -0.73
C LEU A 87 3.00 2.82 0.16
N ILE A 88 4.11 2.79 0.88
CA ILE A 88 4.45 1.69 1.80
C ILE A 88 4.48 2.22 3.22
N ALA A 89 3.72 1.58 4.10
CA ALA A 89 3.78 1.87 5.52
C ALA A 89 5.13 1.41 6.10
N THR A 90 5.83 2.32 6.79
CA THR A 90 7.18 2.03 7.30
C THR A 90 7.20 1.53 8.73
N ASP A 91 6.16 1.78 9.50
CA ASP A 91 6.13 1.52 10.94
C ASP A 91 5.21 0.37 11.33
N ARG A 92 3.94 0.46 10.98
CA ARG A 92 2.92 -0.55 11.34
C ARG A 92 2.08 -0.90 10.14
N PRO A 93 1.49 -2.11 10.10
CA PRO A 93 0.46 -2.42 9.12
C PRO A 93 -0.62 -1.35 9.13
N MET A 94 -1.03 -0.90 7.97
CA MET A 94 -2.13 0.04 7.84
C MET A 94 -3.47 -0.69 7.68
N GLN A 95 -3.40 -1.96 7.32
CA GLN A 95 -4.53 -2.81 7.02
C GLN A 95 -4.22 -4.26 7.38
N VAL A 96 -5.25 -5.08 7.53
CA VAL A 96 -5.14 -6.51 7.80
C VAL A 96 -6.19 -7.29 7.02
N CYS A 97 -5.93 -8.55 6.78
CA CYS A 97 -6.93 -9.51 6.33
C CYS A 97 -7.43 -10.31 7.53
N ARG A 98 -8.68 -10.10 7.97
CA ARG A 98 -9.25 -10.83 9.12
C ARG A 98 -9.23 -12.34 8.93
N ARG A 99 -9.49 -12.84 7.72
CA ARG A 99 -9.43 -14.28 7.43
C ARG A 99 -8.03 -14.85 7.64
N CYS A 100 -7.00 -14.13 7.21
CA CYS A 100 -5.62 -14.56 7.43
C CYS A 100 -5.21 -14.45 8.90
N VAL A 101 -5.60 -13.39 9.60
CA VAL A 101 -5.35 -13.26 11.06
C VAL A 101 -5.93 -14.45 11.81
N ILE A 102 -7.22 -14.77 11.63
CA ILE A 102 -7.87 -15.92 12.28
C ILE A 102 -7.13 -17.22 11.98
N ARG A 103 -6.75 -17.44 10.71
CA ARG A 103 -6.00 -18.65 10.32
C ARG A 103 -4.62 -18.71 10.96
N HIS A 104 -3.90 -17.59 11.01
CA HIS A 104 -2.56 -17.55 11.58
C HIS A 104 -2.58 -17.68 13.09
N ASP A 105 -3.61 -17.18 13.76
CA ASP A 105 -3.73 -17.28 15.23
C ASP A 105 -4.20 -18.65 15.71
N ALA A 106 -4.64 -19.53 14.79
CA ALA A 106 -5.07 -20.87 15.10
C ALA A 106 -3.94 -21.78 15.61
N THR A 107 -2.69 -21.51 15.24
CA THR A 107 -1.54 -22.29 15.67
C THR A 107 -0.46 -21.40 16.30
N PRO A 108 0.24 -21.88 17.35
CA PRO A 108 1.30 -21.12 18.00
C PRO A 108 2.42 -20.70 17.03
N GLU A 109 2.76 -21.57 16.07
CA GLU A 109 3.87 -21.38 15.12
C GLU A 109 3.60 -20.25 14.10
N THR A 110 2.32 -19.94 13.83
CA THR A 110 1.93 -18.92 12.85
C THR A 110 1.33 -17.67 13.50
N ARG A 111 1.09 -17.71 14.80
CA ARG A 111 0.47 -16.62 15.55
C ARG A 111 1.26 -15.31 15.40
N GLY A 112 0.53 -14.23 15.17
CA GLY A 112 1.08 -12.90 15.02
C GLY A 112 1.84 -12.67 13.70
N ALA A 113 1.72 -13.59 12.74
CA ALA A 113 2.31 -13.42 11.43
C ALA A 113 1.73 -12.18 10.72
N ARG A 114 2.59 -11.43 10.03
CA ARG A 114 2.24 -10.20 9.30
C ARG A 114 2.58 -10.35 7.83
N LEU A 115 1.64 -10.00 6.98
CA LEU A 115 1.81 -10.09 5.54
C LEU A 115 2.38 -8.78 4.98
N ARG A 116 3.14 -8.88 3.93
CA ARG A 116 3.75 -7.76 3.22
C ARG A 116 2.69 -6.83 2.62
N SER A 117 1.64 -7.40 2.04
CA SER A 117 0.50 -6.67 1.48
C SER A 117 -0.23 -5.77 2.50
N TRP A 118 -0.11 -6.07 3.81
CA TRP A 118 -0.69 -5.21 4.84
C TRP A 118 0.02 -3.87 5.00
N MET A 119 1.19 -3.74 4.39
CA MET A 119 1.99 -2.50 4.36
C MET A 119 1.80 -1.71 3.06
N GLU A 120 1.16 -2.28 2.05
CA GLU A 120 1.08 -1.75 0.69
C GLU A 120 -0.18 -0.89 0.51
N GLY A 121 -0.02 0.42 0.35
CA GLY A 121 -1.11 1.40 0.30
C GLY A 121 -1.98 1.36 -0.97
N TRP A 122 -1.63 0.53 -1.95
CA TRP A 122 -2.44 0.30 -3.15
C TRP A 122 -3.30 -0.96 -3.06
N ARG A 123 -3.22 -1.72 -1.98
CA ARG A 123 -3.99 -2.96 -1.82
C ARG A 123 -5.37 -2.69 -1.24
N VAL A 124 -6.37 -3.34 -1.81
CA VAL A 124 -7.72 -3.44 -1.27
C VAL A 124 -8.13 -4.89 -1.05
N SER A 125 -7.41 -5.83 -1.65
CA SER A 125 -7.63 -7.27 -1.54
C SER A 125 -6.41 -7.99 -0.96
N CYS A 126 -6.65 -9.09 -0.28
CA CYS A 126 -5.60 -9.95 0.26
C CYS A 126 -5.07 -10.88 -0.85
N PRO A 127 -3.78 -10.83 -1.22
CA PRO A 127 -3.24 -11.70 -2.27
C PRO A 127 -3.19 -13.19 -1.88
N VAL A 128 -3.39 -13.50 -0.60
CA VAL A 128 -3.36 -14.90 -0.09
C VAL A 128 -4.73 -15.57 -0.16
N CYS A 129 -5.83 -14.84 0.10
CA CYS A 129 -7.16 -15.43 0.18
C CYS A 129 -8.26 -14.68 -0.57
N GLY A 130 -7.91 -13.61 -1.30
CA GLY A 130 -8.83 -12.78 -2.07
C GLY A 130 -9.79 -11.90 -1.25
N ALA A 131 -9.83 -12.05 0.08
CA ALA A 131 -10.74 -11.27 0.90
C ALA A 131 -10.34 -9.78 0.91
N ARG A 132 -11.34 -8.91 1.02
CA ARG A 132 -11.12 -7.48 1.23
C ARG A 132 -10.27 -7.25 2.50
N LEU A 133 -9.38 -6.28 2.44
CA LEU A 133 -8.59 -5.85 3.58
C LEU A 133 -9.39 -4.85 4.44
N ASP A 134 -9.13 -4.84 5.73
CA ASP A 134 -9.71 -3.91 6.69
C ASP A 134 -8.63 -2.97 7.22
N ASP A 135 -8.99 -1.70 7.46
CA ASP A 135 -8.09 -0.76 8.12
C ASP A 135 -7.80 -1.21 9.55
N CYS A 136 -6.53 -1.33 9.93
CA CYS A 136 -6.14 -1.67 11.30
C CYS A 136 -5.75 -0.45 12.14
N ARG A 137 -5.58 0.69 11.53
CA ARG A 137 -5.46 1.92 12.31
C ARG A 137 -6.87 2.45 12.59
N PRO A 138 -7.13 2.96 13.79
CA PRO A 138 -8.18 3.92 13.98
C PRO A 138 -7.75 5.19 13.22
N MET A 139 -7.65 5.07 11.89
CA MET A 139 -7.42 6.22 11.00
C MET A 139 -8.69 7.02 11.02
N ASN A 140 -8.78 7.79 12.06
CA ASN A 140 -9.84 8.66 12.43
C ASN A 140 -11.10 7.89 12.90
N MET A 141 -11.44 8.10 14.14
CA MET A 141 -12.77 7.86 14.68
C MET A 141 -13.89 8.49 13.81
N LEU A 142 -13.52 9.13 12.69
CA LEU A 142 -14.35 9.87 11.75
C LEU A 142 -14.65 9.08 10.46
N ASN A 143 -14.01 7.91 10.22
CA ASN A 143 -14.38 7.11 9.05
C ASN A 143 -15.66 6.30 9.34
N ARG A 144 -16.80 6.82 8.91
CA ARG A 144 -18.13 6.23 9.07
C ARG A 144 -18.58 5.40 7.86
N ALA A 145 -17.72 5.21 6.86
CA ALA A 145 -18.09 4.47 5.67
C ALA A 145 -18.43 3.02 6.00
N SER A 146 -19.64 2.61 5.66
CA SER A 146 -20.05 1.22 5.69
C SER A 146 -19.51 0.47 4.45
N PRO A 147 -19.11 -0.80 4.56
CA PRO A 147 -18.85 -1.64 3.39
C PRO A 147 -20.02 -1.74 2.41
N ALA A 148 -21.26 -1.54 2.91
CA ALA A 148 -22.48 -1.55 2.13
C ALA A 148 -22.82 -0.18 1.50
N ASP A 149 -21.94 0.81 1.60
CA ASP A 149 -22.17 2.12 0.99
C ASP A 149 -22.37 1.99 -0.52
N PRO A 150 -23.43 2.61 -1.10
CA PRO A 150 -23.75 2.47 -2.52
C PRO A 150 -22.63 2.92 -3.46
N LEU A 151 -21.86 3.94 -3.09
CA LEU A 151 -20.71 4.37 -3.88
C LEU A 151 -19.64 3.28 -3.90
N LEU A 152 -19.29 2.73 -2.73
CA LEU A 152 -18.26 1.69 -2.62
C LEU A 152 -18.67 0.43 -3.38
N ALA A 153 -19.93 0.01 -3.27
CA ALA A 153 -20.45 -1.14 -4.02
C ALA A 153 -20.35 -0.91 -5.54
N ARG A 154 -20.74 0.27 -6.03
CA ARG A 154 -20.72 0.64 -7.45
C ARG A 154 -19.31 0.65 -8.06
N VAL A 155 -18.28 0.97 -7.28
CA VAL A 155 -16.92 1.12 -7.78
C VAL A 155 -15.99 -0.06 -7.45
N ALA A 156 -16.46 -1.06 -6.72
CA ALA A 156 -15.63 -2.15 -6.18
C ALA A 156 -14.87 -2.93 -7.28
N GLU A 157 -15.54 -3.26 -8.38
CA GLU A 157 -14.91 -3.99 -9.49
C GLU A 157 -13.79 -3.18 -10.14
N HIS A 158 -14.03 -1.90 -10.41
CA HIS A 158 -13.00 -1.02 -10.96
C HIS A 158 -11.86 -0.78 -9.97
N ALA A 159 -12.12 -0.83 -8.67
CA ALA A 159 -11.07 -0.72 -7.67
C ALA A 159 -10.10 -1.91 -7.70
N ALA A 160 -10.60 -3.13 -7.91
CA ALA A 160 -9.76 -4.31 -8.09
C ALA A 160 -8.86 -4.18 -9.33
N GLU A 161 -9.39 -3.65 -10.43
CA GLU A 161 -8.61 -3.37 -11.62
C GLU A 161 -7.54 -2.28 -11.36
N GLY A 162 -7.90 -1.19 -10.68
CA GLY A 162 -6.95 -0.14 -10.29
C GLY A 162 -5.84 -0.67 -9.37
N GLU A 163 -6.16 -1.62 -8.49
CA GLU A 163 -5.16 -2.34 -7.69
C GLU A 163 -4.16 -3.08 -8.59
N MET A 164 -4.63 -3.82 -9.60
CA MET A 164 -3.76 -4.54 -10.54
C MET A 164 -2.87 -3.59 -11.34
N ILE A 165 -3.41 -2.46 -11.81
CA ILE A 165 -2.65 -1.43 -12.54
C ILE A 165 -1.51 -0.88 -11.66
N LEU A 166 -1.80 -0.53 -10.41
CA LEU A 166 -0.76 -0.03 -9.49
C LEU A 166 0.25 -1.11 -9.09
N GLU A 167 -0.18 -2.35 -8.89
CA GLU A 167 0.74 -3.46 -8.62
C GLU A 167 1.71 -3.65 -9.78
N GLU A 168 1.23 -3.60 -11.00
CA GLU A 168 2.06 -3.74 -12.19
C GLU A 168 3.02 -2.56 -12.34
N ALA A 169 2.55 -1.33 -12.14
CA ALA A 169 3.40 -0.13 -12.18
C ALA A 169 4.53 -0.20 -11.13
N VAL A 170 4.20 -0.60 -9.89
CA VAL A 170 5.19 -0.77 -8.81
C VAL A 170 6.17 -1.91 -9.13
N ARG A 171 5.71 -2.96 -9.79
CA ARG A 171 6.55 -4.12 -10.16
C ARG A 171 7.51 -3.82 -11.30
N ARG A 172 7.04 -3.15 -12.36
CA ARG A 172 7.85 -2.83 -13.56
C ARG A 172 8.87 -1.76 -13.26
N ASN A 173 8.42 -0.64 -12.80
CA ASN A 173 9.30 0.49 -12.49
C ASN A 173 8.72 1.36 -11.37
N PRO A 174 9.25 1.27 -10.15
CA PRO A 174 8.80 2.14 -9.04
C PRO A 174 9.02 3.63 -9.31
N GLN A 175 9.75 3.98 -10.36
CA GLN A 175 10.01 5.37 -10.79
C GLN A 175 9.13 5.81 -11.95
N ASP A 176 8.57 4.87 -12.71
CA ASP A 176 7.59 5.18 -13.73
C ASP A 176 6.27 5.53 -13.03
N GLY A 177 6.23 6.79 -12.64
CA GLY A 177 5.26 7.33 -11.72
C GLY A 177 3.89 7.60 -12.33
N SER A 178 3.61 7.18 -13.59
CA SER A 178 2.37 7.59 -14.27
C SER A 178 1.12 7.19 -13.50
N ALA A 179 0.95 5.90 -13.15
CA ALA A 179 -0.21 5.46 -12.38
C ALA A 179 -0.21 6.01 -10.93
N ILE A 180 0.97 6.14 -10.32
CA ILE A 180 1.12 6.71 -8.97
C ILE A 180 0.87 8.22 -9.00
N THR A 181 1.36 8.91 -10.01
CA THR A 181 1.12 10.33 -10.23
C THR A 181 -0.36 10.59 -10.49
N LEU A 182 -1.02 9.76 -11.29
CA LEU A 182 -2.46 9.81 -11.49
C LEU A 182 -3.22 9.64 -10.17
N MET A 183 -2.90 8.61 -9.40
CA MET A 183 -3.51 8.38 -8.08
C MET A 183 -3.40 9.61 -7.18
N ARG A 184 -2.24 10.28 -7.17
CA ARG A 184 -2.02 11.53 -6.42
C ARG A 184 -2.86 12.68 -6.96
N SER A 185 -2.85 12.83 -8.29
CA SER A 185 -3.54 13.93 -8.96
C SER A 185 -5.06 13.87 -8.77
N LEU A 186 -5.66 12.69 -8.75
CA LEU A 186 -7.09 12.52 -8.52
C LEU A 186 -7.55 13.05 -7.17
N LEU A 187 -6.66 13.13 -6.18
CA LEU A 187 -6.95 13.71 -4.86
C LEU A 187 -6.70 15.21 -4.77
N LEU A 188 -6.18 15.84 -5.82
CA LEU A 188 -6.01 17.29 -5.85
C LEU A 188 -7.36 18.01 -5.89
N PRO A 189 -7.43 19.20 -5.28
CA PRO A 189 -8.58 20.07 -5.43
C PRO A 189 -8.75 20.48 -6.90
N ARG A 190 -10.00 20.62 -7.34
CA ARG A 190 -10.32 21.23 -8.63
C ARG A 190 -9.95 22.71 -8.59
N ALA A 191 -9.41 23.21 -9.69
CA ALA A 191 -9.26 24.64 -9.87
C ALA A 191 -10.67 25.27 -9.94
N HIS A 192 -10.93 26.23 -9.06
CA HIS A 192 -12.15 27.00 -9.08
C HIS A 192 -11.81 28.48 -9.25
N PRO A 193 -12.31 29.16 -10.28
CA PRO A 193 -11.88 30.53 -10.60
C PRO A 193 -12.23 31.56 -9.51
N TRP A 194 -13.11 31.25 -8.56
CA TRP A 194 -13.69 32.21 -7.63
C TRP A 194 -13.63 31.87 -6.14
N GLN A 195 -12.92 30.80 -5.73
CA GLN A 195 -12.87 30.43 -4.31
C GLN A 195 -11.56 30.86 -3.63
N ALA A 196 -11.60 32.06 -3.03
CA ALA A 196 -10.61 32.52 -2.05
C ALA A 196 -10.93 32.05 -0.61
N SER A 197 -11.84 31.10 -0.39
CA SER A 197 -12.20 30.64 0.95
C SER A 197 -11.35 29.45 1.39
N PRO A 198 -10.68 29.51 2.56
CA PRO A 198 -9.82 28.44 3.06
C PRO A 198 -10.57 27.26 3.69
N THR A 199 -11.90 27.23 3.63
CA THR A 199 -12.73 26.25 4.34
C THR A 199 -13.27 25.14 3.46
N ALA A 200 -12.86 23.98 3.79
CA ALA A 200 -13.48 22.63 3.84
C ALA A 200 -14.05 21.96 2.58
N ASP A 201 -14.67 22.64 1.61
CA ASP A 201 -15.46 21.97 0.56
C ASP A 201 -14.95 22.17 -0.87
N ILE A 202 -13.62 22.12 -1.06
CA ILE A 202 -13.07 22.22 -2.42
C ILE A 202 -13.25 20.87 -3.12
N PRO A 203 -14.05 20.82 -4.22
CA PRO A 203 -14.25 19.60 -5.00
C PRO A 203 -12.93 19.02 -5.49
N ARG A 204 -12.81 17.69 -5.46
CA ARG A 204 -11.60 17.01 -5.92
C ARG A 204 -11.71 16.58 -7.37
N LEU A 205 -10.56 16.42 -8.04
CA LEU A 205 -10.51 15.88 -9.40
C LEU A 205 -11.17 14.49 -9.49
N LEU A 206 -11.06 13.68 -8.44
CA LEU A 206 -11.69 12.37 -8.40
C LEU A 206 -13.21 12.44 -8.59
N ASN A 207 -13.87 13.50 -8.14
CA ASN A 207 -15.32 13.66 -8.32
C ASN A 207 -15.72 13.84 -9.81
N VAL A 208 -14.80 14.28 -10.68
CA VAL A 208 -15.01 14.31 -12.14
C VAL A 208 -15.10 12.89 -12.72
N VAL A 209 -14.33 11.96 -12.15
CA VAL A 209 -14.25 10.56 -12.61
C VAL A 209 -15.26 9.67 -11.90
N ILE A 210 -15.46 9.90 -10.60
CA ILE A 210 -16.37 9.15 -9.71
C ILE A 210 -17.39 10.13 -9.16
N THR A 211 -18.50 10.30 -9.87
CA THR A 211 -19.58 11.19 -9.48
C THR A 211 -20.12 10.85 -8.08
N GLY A 212 -20.26 11.86 -7.23
CA GLY A 212 -20.72 11.74 -5.85
C GLY A 212 -19.58 11.43 -4.85
N PHE A 213 -18.32 11.43 -5.28
CA PHE A 213 -17.20 11.16 -4.37
C PHE A 213 -17.05 12.23 -3.29
N ASP A 214 -17.22 13.51 -3.62
CA ASP A 214 -17.06 14.58 -2.63
C ASP A 214 -18.17 14.55 -1.57
N ASP A 215 -19.41 14.22 -1.96
CA ASP A 215 -20.52 14.04 -1.03
C ASP A 215 -20.26 12.84 -0.11
N PHE A 216 -19.91 11.69 -0.70
CA PHE A 216 -19.50 10.51 0.05
C PHE A 216 -18.39 10.82 1.04
N LEU A 217 -17.37 11.58 0.64
CA LEU A 217 -16.24 11.91 1.51
C LEU A 217 -16.66 12.83 2.67
N ARG A 218 -17.55 13.78 2.41
CA ARG A 218 -18.12 14.68 3.43
C ARG A 218 -18.89 13.89 4.48
N ASP A 219 -19.70 12.93 4.05
CA ASP A 219 -20.55 12.13 4.94
C ASP A 219 -19.76 11.10 5.74
N THR A 220 -18.74 10.47 5.12
CA THR A 220 -18.03 9.35 5.70
C THR A 220 -16.73 9.72 6.38
N SER A 221 -16.10 10.82 5.98
CA SER A 221 -14.78 11.24 6.46
C SER A 221 -14.71 12.75 6.62
N PRO A 222 -15.60 13.37 7.43
CA PRO A 222 -15.57 14.80 7.67
C PRO A 222 -14.20 15.19 8.23
N GLY A 223 -13.57 16.20 7.64
CA GLY A 223 -12.21 16.62 8.00
C GLY A 223 -11.09 15.86 7.30
N PHE A 224 -11.40 14.94 6.36
CA PHE A 224 -10.39 14.40 5.47
C PHE A 224 -9.77 15.54 4.65
N ARG A 225 -8.64 16.00 5.11
CA ARG A 225 -7.81 16.98 4.41
C ARG A 225 -6.85 16.27 3.48
N ARG A 226 -6.16 17.05 2.64
CA ARG A 226 -5.15 16.56 1.71
C ARG A 226 -4.21 15.56 2.41
N PRO A 227 -4.16 14.29 2.02
CA PRO A 227 -3.28 13.34 2.66
C PRO A 227 -1.83 13.72 2.34
N GLY A 228 -1.01 13.89 3.35
CA GLY A 228 0.44 14.04 3.19
C GLY A 228 1.11 12.76 2.69
N THR A 229 0.41 11.62 2.81
CA THR A 229 0.84 10.30 2.36
C THR A 229 -0.26 9.65 1.53
N LEU A 230 0.11 8.74 0.63
CA LEU A 230 -0.84 7.92 -0.13
C LEU A 230 -1.36 6.71 0.67
N LEU A 231 -1.14 6.70 1.99
CA LEU A 231 -1.69 5.70 2.90
C LEU A 231 -3.14 6.07 3.25
N LEU A 232 -4.02 5.88 2.29
CA LEU A 232 -5.43 6.25 2.38
C LEU A 232 -6.21 5.21 3.20
N PRO A 233 -7.26 5.63 3.96
CA PRO A 233 -8.21 4.69 4.50
C PRO A 233 -8.92 3.93 3.38
N MET A 234 -9.40 2.72 3.67
CA MET A 234 -9.99 1.82 2.68
C MET A 234 -11.17 2.47 1.94
N SER A 235 -11.99 3.22 2.66
CA SER A 235 -13.13 3.94 2.10
C SER A 235 -12.74 4.98 1.03
N VAL A 236 -11.59 5.62 1.17
CA VAL A 236 -11.06 6.59 0.19
C VAL A 236 -10.27 5.89 -0.90
N ARG A 237 -9.52 4.85 -0.54
CA ARG A 237 -8.66 4.11 -1.46
C ARG A 237 -9.45 3.42 -2.57
N ILE A 238 -10.57 2.79 -2.22
CA ILE A 238 -11.43 2.09 -3.19
C ILE A 238 -11.89 3.03 -4.31
N PRO A 239 -12.52 4.18 -4.06
CA PRO A 239 -12.86 5.13 -5.12
C PRO A 239 -11.65 5.66 -5.90
N VAL A 240 -10.52 5.90 -5.24
CA VAL A 240 -9.30 6.38 -5.91
C VAL A 240 -8.77 5.35 -6.90
N LEU A 241 -8.70 4.09 -6.52
CA LEU A 241 -8.27 3.00 -7.40
C LEU A 241 -9.25 2.80 -8.57
N ALA A 242 -10.54 2.89 -8.31
CA ALA A 242 -11.55 2.87 -9.36
C ALA A 242 -11.39 4.04 -10.34
N GLY A 243 -11.04 5.22 -9.83
CA GLY A 243 -10.71 6.39 -10.64
C GLY A 243 -9.48 6.14 -11.52
N VAL A 244 -8.42 5.55 -10.97
CA VAL A 244 -7.22 5.16 -11.74
C VAL A 244 -7.60 4.21 -12.88
N ALA A 245 -8.35 3.15 -12.60
CA ALA A 245 -8.78 2.19 -13.62
C ALA A 245 -9.58 2.85 -14.75
N ARG A 246 -10.55 3.72 -14.40
CA ARG A 246 -11.37 4.42 -15.40
C ARG A 246 -10.55 5.34 -16.30
N VAL A 247 -9.58 6.05 -15.72
CA VAL A 247 -8.71 6.97 -16.48
C VAL A 247 -7.78 6.18 -17.39
N VAL A 248 -7.14 5.11 -16.90
CA VAL A 248 -6.22 4.28 -17.67
C VAL A 248 -6.92 3.58 -18.85
N ARG A 249 -8.18 3.19 -18.69
CA ARG A 249 -8.96 2.60 -19.79
C ARG A 249 -9.24 3.58 -20.96
N ARG A 250 -9.34 4.88 -20.70
CA ARG A 250 -9.71 5.89 -21.71
C ARG A 250 -8.95 7.20 -21.45
N PRO A 251 -7.61 7.21 -21.57
CA PRO A 251 -6.80 8.36 -21.18
C PRO A 251 -7.14 9.63 -21.97
N SER A 252 -7.37 9.53 -23.28
CA SER A 252 -7.72 10.69 -24.12
C SER A 252 -9.03 11.36 -23.67
N HIS A 253 -10.08 10.57 -23.42
CA HIS A 253 -11.35 11.09 -22.92
C HIS A 253 -11.20 11.84 -21.58
N TRP A 254 -10.37 11.32 -20.68
CA TRP A 254 -10.15 11.94 -19.39
C TRP A 254 -9.19 13.12 -19.43
N THR A 255 -8.29 13.17 -20.42
CA THR A 255 -7.41 14.32 -20.65
C THR A 255 -8.24 15.58 -20.88
N GLU A 256 -9.24 15.53 -21.75
CA GLU A 256 -10.13 16.65 -22.07
C GLU A 256 -10.94 17.15 -20.86
N ARG A 257 -11.24 16.27 -19.93
CA ARG A 257 -12.08 16.59 -18.74
C ARG A 257 -11.26 16.98 -17.52
N LEU A 258 -10.09 16.41 -17.31
CA LEU A 258 -9.28 16.61 -16.11
C LEU A 258 -8.32 17.80 -16.24
N LEU A 259 -7.73 18.05 -17.43
CA LEU A 259 -6.79 19.16 -17.58
C LEU A 259 -7.42 20.54 -17.37
N PRO A 260 -8.65 20.84 -17.84
CA PRO A 260 -9.29 22.11 -17.51
C PRO A 260 -9.68 22.24 -16.02
N ALA A 261 -9.87 21.09 -15.35
CA ALA A 261 -10.33 21.06 -13.95
C ALA A 261 -9.17 21.12 -12.94
N VAL A 262 -7.92 21.04 -13.37
CA VAL A 262 -6.74 21.08 -12.49
C VAL A 262 -6.09 22.46 -12.50
N GLY A 263 -5.57 22.91 -11.34
CA GLY A 263 -4.81 24.16 -11.23
C GLY A 263 -3.51 24.15 -12.03
N ASP A 264 -3.06 25.33 -12.47
CA ASP A 264 -1.92 25.50 -13.38
C ASP A 264 -0.64 24.85 -12.88
N SER A 265 -0.38 24.89 -11.58
CA SER A 265 0.84 24.28 -10.98
C SER A 265 0.92 22.76 -11.09
N ALA A 266 -0.23 22.06 -11.14
CA ALA A 266 -0.28 20.61 -11.24
C ALA A 266 -0.57 20.10 -12.67
N ARG A 267 -1.00 20.99 -13.57
CA ARG A 267 -1.39 20.66 -14.95
C ARG A 267 -0.27 19.99 -15.76
N PRO A 268 0.99 20.46 -15.73
CA PRO A 268 2.07 19.83 -16.50
C PRO A 268 2.33 18.38 -16.07
N ALA A 269 2.31 18.11 -14.77
CA ALA A 269 2.53 16.77 -14.23
C ALA A 269 1.39 15.81 -14.61
N LEU A 270 0.13 16.27 -14.52
CA LEU A 270 -1.03 15.48 -14.92
C LEU A 270 -1.05 15.24 -16.43
N ALA A 271 -0.75 16.25 -17.25
CA ALA A 271 -0.69 16.11 -18.70
C ALA A 271 0.38 15.10 -19.14
N GLY A 272 1.58 15.18 -18.55
CA GLY A 272 2.65 14.20 -18.81
C GLY A 272 2.23 12.78 -18.42
N CYS A 273 1.58 12.62 -17.29
CA CYS A 273 1.07 11.35 -16.82
C CYS A 273 0.01 10.75 -17.78
N LEU A 274 -0.99 11.53 -18.18
CA LEU A 274 -2.07 11.07 -19.08
C LEU A 274 -1.55 10.71 -20.47
N ARG A 275 -0.54 11.45 -20.99
CA ARG A 275 0.12 11.11 -22.25
C ARG A 275 0.84 9.77 -22.16
N ALA A 276 1.66 9.56 -21.13
CA ALA A 276 2.39 8.31 -20.93
C ALA A 276 1.45 7.09 -20.79
N LEU A 277 0.26 7.29 -20.20
CA LEU A 277 -0.76 6.23 -20.08
C LEU A 277 -1.48 5.98 -21.42
N GLY A 278 -1.51 6.95 -22.34
CA GLY A 278 -2.11 6.77 -23.67
C GLY A 278 -1.18 6.12 -24.70
N GLU A 279 0.12 6.10 -24.41
CA GLU A 279 1.17 5.50 -25.26
C GLU A 279 1.53 4.06 -24.83
N SER A 280 0.97 3.57 -23.71
CA SER A 280 1.21 2.24 -23.12
C SER A 280 0.18 1.21 -23.61
#